data_43f8799c8406623943343aaf6e3097a0
#
_entry.id   43f8799c8406623943343aaf6e3097a0
#
_cell.length_a   1.000
_cell.length_b   1.000
_cell.length_c   1.000
_cell.angle_alpha   90.00
_cell.angle_beta   90.00
_cell.angle_gamma   90.00
#
_symmetry.space_group_name_H-M   'P 1'
#
loop_
_entity.id
_entity.type
_entity.pdbx_description
1 polymer ?
#
loop_
_entity_poly.entity_id
_entity_poly.type
_entity_poly.pdbx_seq_one_letter_code
_entity_poly.pdbx_strand_id
1 'polypeptide(L)'
;VMSIGKTYKEAFQKAIRSLENGRYGLGWAKDFHDKTKDELLALLANPTSERQFIMYEALRKGATVEELWNLTKIKHYFIEQMKELVEEEEALLQHKGQVPDETALRAAKLDGFSDKYLSQILAVPETDIRSARAKYGINEAWEGVHVSGTKDAAYYYSSYHIQNDAPTDHDRPKIMILGGGPNRIGQGIEFDYCCVHAAIALKELGFGTIIVNCN
;
A
#
# COMPACT_ATOMS: atom_id res chain seq x y z
N VAL A 1 -8.62 8.29 3.12
CA VAL A 1 -8.35 7.09 2.30
C VAL A 1 -8.88 5.84 2.98
N MET A 2 -9.17 4.82 2.21
CA MET A 2 -9.62 3.51 2.69
C MET A 2 -8.77 2.44 2.02
N SER A 3 -8.40 1.42 2.79
CA SER A 3 -7.64 0.28 2.29
C SER A 3 -8.09 -1.01 2.97
N ILE A 4 -7.94 -2.12 2.28
CA ILE A 4 -8.28 -3.45 2.78
C ILE A 4 -7.02 -4.32 2.73
N GLY A 5 -6.78 -5.07 3.79
CA GLY A 5 -5.71 -6.06 3.90
C GLY A 5 -6.08 -7.15 4.88
N LYS A 6 -5.37 -8.25 4.89
CA LYS A 6 -5.54 -9.36 5.85
C LYS A 6 -4.91 -9.07 7.20
N THR A 7 -3.91 -8.20 7.23
CA THR A 7 -3.25 -7.75 8.46
C THR A 7 -3.33 -6.24 8.58
N TYR A 8 -3.17 -5.74 9.81
CA TYR A 8 -3.10 -4.29 10.04
C TYR A 8 -1.92 -3.67 9.29
N LYS A 9 -0.74 -4.30 9.32
CA LYS A 9 0.47 -3.81 8.63
C LYS A 9 0.23 -3.65 7.13
N GLU A 10 -0.32 -4.68 6.48
CA GLU A 10 -0.66 -4.64 5.05
C GLU A 10 -1.65 -3.51 4.74
N ALA A 11 -2.77 -3.45 5.46
CA ALA A 11 -3.79 -2.43 5.26
C ALA A 11 -3.24 -1.02 5.50
N PHE A 12 -2.44 -0.83 6.54
CA PHE A 12 -1.86 0.45 6.90
C PHE A 12 -0.88 0.94 5.83
N GLN A 13 0.03 0.09 5.36
CA GLN A 13 0.97 0.45 4.30
C GLN A 13 0.27 0.77 2.97
N LYS A 14 -0.81 0.03 2.64
CA LYS A 14 -1.67 0.36 1.49
C LYS A 14 -2.31 1.75 1.63
N ALA A 15 -2.83 2.08 2.83
CA ALA A 15 -3.40 3.40 3.11
C ALA A 15 -2.36 4.51 2.91
N ILE A 16 -1.14 4.33 3.40
CA ILE A 16 -0.05 5.30 3.23
C ILE A 16 0.24 5.56 1.75
N ARG A 17 0.34 4.52 0.93
CA ARG A 17 0.54 4.69 -0.52
C ARG A 17 -0.61 5.44 -1.20
N SER A 18 -1.83 5.21 -0.73
CA SER A 18 -3.05 5.83 -1.27
C SER A 18 -3.19 7.31 -0.92
N LEU A 19 -2.35 7.87 -0.06
CA LEU A 19 -2.33 9.31 0.22
C LEU A 19 -1.82 10.16 -0.96
N GLU A 20 -1.09 9.55 -1.89
CA GLU A 20 -0.54 10.20 -3.10
C GLU A 20 0.27 11.48 -2.80
N ASN A 21 0.92 11.53 -1.64
CA ASN A 21 1.76 12.64 -1.21
C ASN A 21 3.26 12.47 -1.55
N GLY A 22 3.57 11.52 -2.44
CA GLY A 22 4.94 11.18 -2.85
C GLY A 22 5.67 10.24 -1.89
N ARG A 23 4.99 9.75 -0.85
CA ARG A 23 5.53 8.77 0.10
C ARG A 23 5.00 7.38 -0.24
N TYR A 24 5.89 6.40 -0.37
CA TYR A 24 5.56 5.03 -0.73
C TYR A 24 5.61 4.06 0.46
N GLY A 25 5.98 4.56 1.63
CA GLY A 25 6.03 3.88 2.91
C GLY A 25 6.06 4.86 4.06
N LEU A 26 6.08 4.36 5.29
CA LEU A 26 6.10 5.17 6.52
C LEU A 26 7.46 5.78 6.82
N GLY A 27 8.52 5.05 6.51
CA GLY A 27 9.89 5.50 6.71
C GLY A 27 10.33 6.49 5.63
N TRP A 28 11.53 7.04 5.82
CA TRP A 28 12.15 7.97 4.87
C TRP A 28 11.30 9.20 4.54
N ALA A 29 10.49 9.63 5.50
CA ALA A 29 9.91 10.95 5.45
C ALA A 29 11.03 11.97 5.60
N LYS A 30 11.42 12.62 4.52
CA LYS A 30 12.59 13.52 4.42
C LYS A 30 12.63 14.59 5.51
N ASP A 31 11.45 15.04 5.95
CA ASP A 31 11.30 16.12 6.90
C ASP A 31 11.68 15.75 8.34
N PHE A 32 11.79 14.47 8.66
CA PHE A 32 11.99 13.99 10.03
C PHE A 32 13.28 13.18 10.23
N HIS A 33 13.93 12.80 9.15
CA HIS A 33 15.07 11.88 9.19
C HIS A 33 16.26 12.41 10.01
N ASP A 34 16.53 13.70 9.96
CA ASP A 34 17.64 14.35 10.65
C ASP A 34 17.32 14.74 12.11
N LYS A 35 16.08 14.50 12.57
CA LYS A 35 15.67 14.85 13.92
C LYS A 35 16.12 13.81 14.94
N THR A 36 16.40 14.30 16.15
CA THR A 36 16.67 13.44 17.31
C THR A 36 15.36 12.84 17.85
N LYS A 37 15.47 11.79 18.66
CA LYS A 37 14.34 11.20 19.38
C LYS A 37 13.54 12.26 20.15
N ASP A 38 14.22 13.10 20.92
CA ASP A 38 13.57 14.10 21.78
C ASP A 38 12.82 15.16 20.98
N GLU A 39 13.38 15.60 19.85
CA GLU A 39 12.69 16.52 18.93
C GLU A 39 11.44 15.88 18.32
N LEU A 40 11.50 14.60 17.95
CA LEU A 40 10.35 13.87 17.40
C LEU A 40 9.27 13.70 18.47
N LEU A 41 9.63 13.34 19.70
CA LEU A 41 8.67 13.23 20.81
C LEU A 41 8.04 14.60 21.13
N ALA A 42 8.79 15.69 21.08
CA ALA A 42 8.24 17.03 21.26
C ALA A 42 7.21 17.41 20.18
N LEU A 43 7.46 17.02 18.91
CA LEU A 43 6.51 17.23 17.82
C LEU A 43 5.20 16.45 18.01
N LEU A 44 5.25 15.28 18.63
CA LEU A 44 4.08 14.44 18.88
C LEU A 44 3.16 14.99 19.97
N ALA A 45 3.60 15.94 20.77
CA ALA A 45 2.75 16.60 21.76
C ALA A 45 1.56 17.34 21.14
N ASN A 46 1.70 17.78 19.88
CA ASN A 46 0.62 18.41 19.11
C ASN A 46 0.26 17.54 17.92
N PRO A 47 -0.94 16.93 17.85
CA PRO A 47 -1.34 16.06 16.76
C PRO A 47 -1.42 16.82 15.43
N THR A 48 -0.74 16.29 14.41
CA THR A 48 -0.77 16.81 13.04
C THR A 48 -1.07 15.68 12.04
N SER A 49 -1.29 16.01 10.78
CA SER A 49 -1.41 15.04 9.68
C SER A 49 -0.14 14.19 9.49
N GLU A 50 1.02 14.69 9.92
CA GLU A 50 2.30 14.02 9.79
C GLU A 50 2.60 13.04 10.95
N ARG A 51 1.71 12.95 11.92
CA ARG A 51 1.92 12.19 13.16
C ARG A 51 2.39 10.77 12.95
N GLN A 52 1.88 10.06 11.94
CA GLN A 52 2.26 8.67 11.68
C GLN A 52 3.72 8.54 11.24
N PHE A 53 4.19 9.46 10.41
CA PHE A 53 5.58 9.49 9.95
C PHE A 53 6.54 9.88 11.08
N ILE A 54 6.12 10.81 11.94
CA ILE A 54 6.90 11.23 13.13
C ILE A 54 7.03 10.06 14.11
N MET A 55 5.94 9.32 14.37
CA MET A 55 5.95 8.14 15.24
C MET A 55 6.86 7.05 14.69
N TYR A 56 6.80 6.78 13.39
CA TYR A 56 7.63 5.78 12.75
C TYR A 56 9.13 6.12 12.89
N GLU A 57 9.50 7.36 12.65
CA GLU A 57 10.88 7.82 12.81
C GLU A 57 11.31 7.84 14.29
N ALA A 58 10.41 8.21 15.21
CA ALA A 58 10.70 8.15 16.64
C ALA A 58 11.01 6.72 17.11
N LEU A 59 10.25 5.73 16.64
CA LEU A 59 10.51 4.30 16.90
C LEU A 59 11.88 3.89 16.35
N ARG A 60 12.23 4.31 15.13
CA ARG A 60 13.55 4.09 14.54
C ARG A 60 14.69 4.67 15.37
N LYS A 61 14.45 5.83 15.98
CA LYS A 61 15.42 6.51 16.88
C LYS A 61 15.37 5.97 18.33
N GLY A 62 14.65 4.88 18.57
CA GLY A 62 14.62 4.19 19.86
C GLY A 62 13.56 4.70 20.85
N ALA A 63 12.51 5.37 20.38
CA ALA A 63 11.35 5.62 21.24
C ALA A 63 10.65 4.31 21.59
N THR A 64 10.17 4.21 22.81
CA THR A 64 9.43 3.05 23.29
C THR A 64 7.94 3.16 22.96
N VAL A 65 7.27 2.02 22.92
CA VAL A 65 5.81 1.96 22.77
C VAL A 65 5.10 2.76 23.87
N GLU A 66 5.61 2.68 25.09
CA GLU A 66 5.06 3.38 26.25
C GLU A 66 5.21 4.91 26.14
N GLU A 67 6.38 5.41 25.71
CA GLU A 67 6.59 6.85 25.46
C GLU A 67 5.58 7.36 24.41
N LEU A 68 5.40 6.64 23.31
CA LEU A 68 4.46 7.02 22.26
C LEU A 68 3.01 6.95 22.71
N TRP A 69 2.62 5.91 23.47
CA TRP A 69 1.27 5.81 24.04
C TRP A 69 0.99 6.95 25.01
N ASN A 70 1.94 7.28 25.87
CA ASN A 70 1.78 8.37 26.84
C ASN A 70 1.53 9.71 26.17
N LEU A 71 2.20 9.98 25.04
CA LEU A 71 2.05 11.23 24.29
C LEU A 71 0.80 11.25 23.40
N THR A 72 0.52 10.16 22.71
CA THR A 72 -0.47 10.15 21.64
C THR A 72 -1.81 9.55 22.04
N LYS A 73 -1.83 8.73 23.07
CA LYS A 73 -2.95 7.88 23.52
C LYS A 73 -3.42 6.90 22.43
N ILE A 74 -2.60 6.65 21.40
CA ILE A 74 -2.82 5.57 20.45
C ILE A 74 -2.55 4.26 21.18
N LYS A 75 -3.46 3.29 21.04
CA LYS A 75 -3.35 1.99 21.72
C LYS A 75 -2.04 1.28 21.37
N HIS A 76 -1.45 0.61 22.35
CA HIS A 76 -0.19 -0.15 22.23
C HIS A 76 -0.16 -1.04 20.99
N TYR A 77 -1.22 -1.80 20.73
CA TYR A 77 -1.32 -2.67 19.56
C TYR A 77 -0.90 -1.97 18.26
N PHE A 78 -1.40 -0.76 17.98
CA PHE A 78 -1.07 -0.06 16.73
C PHE A 78 0.37 0.44 16.69
N ILE A 79 0.90 0.82 17.86
CA ILE A 79 2.30 1.27 17.98
C ILE A 79 3.25 0.07 17.85
N GLU A 80 2.88 -1.08 18.43
CA GLU A 80 3.64 -2.33 18.29
C GLU A 80 3.70 -2.80 16.84
N GLN A 81 2.57 -2.77 16.12
CA GLN A 81 2.55 -3.10 14.71
C GLN A 81 3.43 -2.16 13.86
N MET A 82 3.46 -0.89 14.21
CA MET A 82 4.36 0.09 13.57
C MET A 82 5.83 -0.20 13.91
N LYS A 83 6.11 -0.59 15.15
CA LYS A 83 7.46 -0.96 15.59
C LYS A 83 7.98 -2.19 14.85
N GLU A 84 7.14 -3.22 14.67
CA GLU A 84 7.49 -4.41 13.87
C GLU A 84 7.86 -4.03 12.42
N LEU A 85 7.13 -3.09 11.80
CA LEU A 85 7.48 -2.57 10.46
C LEU A 85 8.83 -1.84 10.45
N VAL A 86 9.15 -1.08 11.51
CA VAL A 86 10.47 -0.44 11.65
C VAL A 86 11.57 -1.49 11.76
N GLU A 87 11.39 -2.50 12.58
CA GLU A 87 12.37 -3.57 12.79
C GLU A 87 12.62 -4.34 11.48
N GLU A 88 11.57 -4.63 10.71
CA GLU A 88 11.70 -5.27 9.40
C GLU A 88 12.42 -4.38 8.39
N GLU A 89 12.09 -3.10 8.35
CA GLU A 89 12.78 -2.14 7.48
C GLU A 89 14.25 -2.01 7.82
N GLU A 90 14.60 -1.95 9.11
CA GLU A 90 16.00 -1.90 9.55
C GLU A 90 16.77 -3.18 9.18
N ALA A 91 16.12 -4.34 9.26
CA ALA A 91 16.72 -5.60 8.81
C ALA A 91 16.95 -5.60 7.28
N LEU A 92 16.01 -5.11 6.51
CA LEU A 92 16.15 -4.95 5.05
C LEU A 92 17.29 -3.99 4.69
N LEU A 93 17.45 -2.89 5.42
CA LEU A 93 18.49 -1.89 5.19
C LEU A 93 19.92 -2.44 5.36
N GLN A 94 20.12 -3.52 6.13
CA GLN A 94 21.42 -4.21 6.22
C GLN A 94 21.87 -4.80 4.88
N HIS A 95 20.91 -5.03 3.95
CA HIS A 95 21.15 -5.58 2.60
C HIS A 95 21.08 -4.50 1.50
N LYS A 96 21.32 -3.23 1.85
CA LYS A 96 21.30 -2.14 0.87
C LYS A 96 22.23 -2.41 -0.31
N GLY A 97 21.73 -2.17 -1.53
CA GLY A 97 22.43 -2.49 -2.77
C GLY A 97 22.20 -3.91 -3.29
N GLN A 98 21.42 -4.71 -2.59
CA GLN A 98 21.09 -6.09 -2.97
C GLN A 98 19.58 -6.32 -3.00
N VAL A 99 19.13 -7.17 -3.92
CA VAL A 99 17.76 -7.67 -3.92
C VAL A 99 17.61 -8.70 -2.80
N PRO A 100 16.58 -8.60 -1.94
CA PRO A 100 16.37 -9.55 -0.87
C PRO A 100 16.22 -11.00 -1.37
N ASP A 101 16.59 -11.95 -0.56
CA ASP A 101 16.27 -13.35 -0.82
C ASP A 101 14.76 -13.63 -0.78
N GLU A 102 14.36 -14.87 -1.13
CA GLU A 102 12.94 -15.22 -1.18
C GLU A 102 12.24 -15.01 0.16
N THR A 103 12.87 -15.39 1.26
CA THR A 103 12.26 -15.32 2.59
C THR A 103 12.00 -13.87 3.01
N ALA A 104 13.01 -13.02 2.91
CA ALA A 104 12.91 -11.61 3.26
C ALA A 104 11.96 -10.85 2.32
N LEU A 105 12.02 -11.13 1.01
CA LEU A 105 11.12 -10.49 0.05
C LEU A 105 9.66 -10.90 0.28
N ARG A 106 9.40 -12.18 0.58
CA ARG A 106 8.06 -12.69 0.87
C ARG A 106 7.50 -12.06 2.14
N ALA A 107 8.27 -11.99 3.21
CA ALA A 107 7.88 -11.34 4.46
C ALA A 107 7.52 -9.86 4.22
N ALA A 108 8.39 -9.11 3.56
CA ALA A 108 8.14 -7.71 3.23
C ALA A 108 6.86 -7.52 2.39
N LYS A 109 6.57 -8.41 1.43
CA LYS A 109 5.33 -8.33 0.64
C LYS A 109 4.10 -8.63 1.49
N LEU A 110 4.16 -9.60 2.38
CA LEU A 110 3.08 -9.93 3.32
C LEU A 110 2.78 -8.75 4.27
N ASP A 111 3.80 -8.06 4.74
CA ASP A 111 3.64 -6.89 5.62
C ASP A 111 3.34 -5.58 4.87
N GLY A 112 3.21 -5.66 3.55
CA GLY A 112 2.66 -4.57 2.72
C GLY A 112 3.70 -3.61 2.12
N PHE A 113 5.00 -3.92 2.16
CA PHE A 113 6.02 -3.13 1.48
C PHE A 113 5.82 -3.15 -0.04
N SER A 114 5.73 -1.99 -0.67
CA SER A 114 5.60 -1.91 -2.12
C SER A 114 6.95 -2.11 -2.81
N ASP A 115 6.93 -2.59 -4.06
CA ASP A 115 8.15 -2.74 -4.86
C ASP A 115 8.88 -1.40 -5.01
N LYS A 116 8.13 -0.33 -5.17
CA LYS A 116 8.67 1.04 -5.23
C LYS A 116 9.38 1.44 -3.95
N TYR A 117 8.78 1.14 -2.80
CA TYR A 117 9.39 1.48 -1.52
C TYR A 117 10.63 0.61 -1.25
N LEU A 118 10.56 -0.69 -1.50
CA LEU A 118 11.72 -1.59 -1.41
C LEU A 118 12.86 -1.13 -2.31
N SER A 119 12.57 -0.72 -3.55
CA SER A 119 13.55 -0.13 -4.46
C SER A 119 14.25 1.09 -3.86
N GLN A 120 13.50 1.97 -3.21
CA GLN A 120 14.04 3.18 -2.59
C GLN A 120 14.93 2.88 -1.39
N ILE A 121 14.47 2.06 -0.44
CA ILE A 121 15.22 1.77 0.79
C ILE A 121 16.47 0.92 0.51
N LEU A 122 16.39 0.00 -0.44
CA LEU A 122 17.50 -0.89 -0.81
C LEU A 122 18.43 -0.28 -1.85
N ALA A 123 18.06 0.83 -2.47
CA ALA A 123 18.80 1.47 -3.57
C ALA A 123 19.06 0.50 -4.75
N VAL A 124 18.06 -0.31 -5.12
CA VAL A 124 18.08 -1.21 -6.28
C VAL A 124 16.96 -0.81 -7.25
N PRO A 125 17.06 -1.13 -8.54
CA PRO A 125 15.98 -0.88 -9.49
C PRO A 125 14.68 -1.60 -9.10
N GLU A 126 13.54 -0.94 -9.27
CA GLU A 126 12.23 -1.55 -9.01
C GLU A 126 11.98 -2.79 -9.90
N THR A 127 12.53 -2.77 -11.12
CA THR A 127 12.49 -3.91 -12.05
C THR A 127 13.14 -5.17 -11.49
N ASP A 128 14.19 -5.01 -10.69
CA ASP A 128 14.91 -6.13 -10.11
C ASP A 128 14.10 -6.76 -8.96
N ILE A 129 13.41 -5.93 -8.17
CA ILE A 129 12.44 -6.42 -7.16
C ILE A 129 11.31 -7.18 -7.84
N ARG A 130 10.73 -6.65 -8.92
CA ARG A 130 9.68 -7.35 -9.69
C ARG A 130 10.15 -8.66 -10.29
N SER A 131 11.36 -8.69 -10.84
CA SER A 131 11.97 -9.89 -11.40
C SER A 131 12.19 -10.97 -10.33
N ALA A 132 12.66 -10.56 -9.15
CA ALA A 132 12.82 -11.48 -8.02
C ALA A 132 11.47 -12.03 -7.54
N ARG A 133 10.42 -11.19 -7.42
CA ARG A 133 9.07 -11.65 -7.10
C ARG A 133 8.57 -12.69 -8.10
N ALA A 134 8.71 -12.41 -9.39
CA ALA A 134 8.31 -13.36 -10.43
C ALA A 134 9.07 -14.68 -10.33
N LYS A 135 10.39 -14.63 -10.11
CA LYS A 135 11.24 -15.80 -9.93
C LYS A 135 10.81 -16.66 -8.72
N TYR A 136 10.43 -16.03 -7.62
CA TYR A 136 10.04 -16.70 -6.38
C TYR A 136 8.54 -17.03 -6.31
N GLY A 137 7.76 -16.72 -7.35
CA GLY A 137 6.32 -16.92 -7.35
C GLY A 137 5.58 -16.09 -6.28
N ILE A 138 6.12 -14.92 -5.93
CA ILE A 138 5.49 -13.99 -4.97
C ILE A 138 4.57 -13.07 -5.75
N ASN A 139 3.30 -13.46 -5.86
CA ASN A 139 2.28 -12.73 -6.60
C ASN A 139 1.14 -12.31 -5.67
N GLU A 140 0.61 -11.13 -5.90
CA GLU A 140 -0.69 -10.78 -5.31
C GLU A 140 -1.80 -11.63 -5.93
N ALA A 141 -2.80 -11.89 -5.13
CA ALA A 141 -4.04 -12.53 -5.54
C ALA A 141 -5.23 -11.62 -5.22
N TRP A 142 -6.40 -11.95 -5.73
CA TRP A 142 -7.61 -11.17 -5.55
C TRP A 142 -8.65 -12.00 -4.80
N GLU A 143 -9.20 -11.44 -3.73
CA GLU A 143 -10.26 -12.06 -2.93
C GLU A 143 -11.50 -11.18 -2.94
N GLY A 144 -12.65 -11.83 -3.05
CA GLY A 144 -13.94 -11.15 -3.02
C GLY A 144 -14.29 -10.63 -1.64
N VAL A 145 -14.83 -9.41 -1.60
CA VAL A 145 -15.43 -8.87 -0.37
C VAL A 145 -16.86 -9.38 -0.28
N HIS A 146 -17.09 -10.39 0.55
CA HIS A 146 -18.42 -10.95 0.78
C HIS A 146 -19.26 -10.03 1.66
N VAL A 147 -20.36 -9.56 1.11
CA VAL A 147 -21.32 -8.73 1.84
C VAL A 147 -22.48 -9.61 2.29
N SER A 148 -22.90 -9.46 3.54
CA SER A 148 -24.03 -10.21 4.08
C SER A 148 -25.29 -10.03 3.23
N GLY A 149 -25.92 -11.15 2.88
CA GLY A 149 -27.13 -11.18 2.04
C GLY A 149 -26.90 -11.21 0.54
N THR A 150 -25.64 -11.19 0.07
CA THR A 150 -25.31 -11.40 -1.35
C THR A 150 -24.68 -12.78 -1.57
N LYS A 151 -24.96 -13.42 -2.72
CA LYS A 151 -24.39 -14.72 -3.06
C LYS A 151 -22.98 -14.60 -3.63
N ASP A 152 -22.75 -13.55 -4.42
CA ASP A 152 -21.52 -13.34 -5.17
C ASP A 152 -20.85 -12.03 -4.72
N ALA A 153 -19.51 -12.03 -4.68
CA ALA A 153 -18.78 -10.83 -4.43
C ALA A 153 -18.80 -9.93 -5.68
N ALA A 154 -19.17 -8.65 -5.48
CA ALA A 154 -19.11 -7.62 -6.52
C ALA A 154 -17.83 -6.79 -6.47
N TYR A 155 -17.10 -6.84 -5.35
CA TYR A 155 -15.87 -6.09 -5.10
C TYR A 155 -14.77 -7.04 -4.70
N TYR A 156 -13.55 -6.76 -5.18
CA TYR A 156 -12.37 -7.55 -4.91
C TYR A 156 -11.26 -6.64 -4.37
N TYR A 157 -10.41 -7.19 -3.55
CA TYR A 157 -9.18 -6.53 -3.10
C TYR A 157 -7.98 -7.46 -3.31
N SER A 158 -6.82 -6.88 -3.55
CA SER A 158 -5.58 -7.64 -3.73
C SER A 158 -4.87 -7.83 -2.39
N SER A 159 -4.24 -9.00 -2.22
CA SER A 159 -3.38 -9.28 -1.06
C SER A 159 -2.35 -10.36 -1.43
N TYR A 160 -1.23 -10.37 -0.70
CA TYR A 160 -0.25 -11.46 -0.78
C TYR A 160 -0.57 -12.62 0.18
N HIS A 161 -1.58 -12.49 1.04
CA HIS A 161 -1.99 -13.47 2.05
C HIS A 161 -3.06 -14.46 1.56
N ILE A 162 -3.50 -14.35 0.33
CA ILE A 162 -4.70 -15.04 -0.18
C ILE A 162 -4.40 -15.85 -1.43
N GLN A 163 -5.32 -16.75 -1.77
CA GLN A 163 -5.40 -17.38 -3.09
C GLN A 163 -6.38 -16.60 -3.96
N ASN A 164 -6.14 -16.60 -5.27
CA ASN A 164 -6.99 -15.87 -6.20
C ASN A 164 -8.34 -16.55 -6.38
N ASP A 165 -9.42 -15.85 -6.05
CA ASP A 165 -10.80 -16.28 -6.29
C ASP A 165 -11.55 -15.38 -7.28
N ALA A 166 -10.89 -14.35 -7.82
CA ALA A 166 -11.49 -13.50 -8.82
C ALA A 166 -11.79 -14.29 -10.11
N PRO A 167 -13.03 -14.24 -10.61
CA PRO A 167 -13.37 -14.92 -11.84
C PRO A 167 -12.62 -14.30 -13.02
N THR A 168 -12.11 -15.15 -13.89
CA THR A 168 -11.52 -14.73 -15.16
C THR A 168 -12.45 -15.07 -16.30
N ASP A 169 -12.78 -14.09 -17.11
CA ASP A 169 -13.54 -14.25 -18.34
C ASP A 169 -12.59 -14.17 -19.53
N HIS A 170 -12.51 -15.22 -20.33
CA HIS A 170 -11.69 -15.31 -21.53
C HIS A 170 -12.51 -15.38 -22.82
N ASP A 171 -13.84 -15.23 -22.73
CA ASP A 171 -14.78 -15.54 -23.82
C ASP A 171 -14.73 -14.51 -24.97
N ARG A 172 -14.13 -13.35 -24.75
CA ARG A 172 -14.05 -12.29 -25.76
C ARG A 172 -12.79 -11.42 -25.59
N PRO A 173 -12.33 -10.77 -26.66
CA PRO A 173 -11.28 -9.77 -26.58
C PRO A 173 -11.67 -8.63 -25.61
N LYS A 174 -10.72 -8.16 -24.81
CA LYS A 174 -10.93 -7.10 -23.83
C LYS A 174 -10.12 -5.86 -24.19
N ILE A 175 -10.71 -4.70 -23.97
CA ILE A 175 -10.06 -3.40 -24.15
C ILE A 175 -10.00 -2.72 -22.77
N MET A 176 -8.78 -2.34 -22.36
CA MET A 176 -8.56 -1.58 -21.15
C MET A 176 -8.67 -0.09 -21.44
N ILE A 177 -9.52 0.58 -20.68
CA ILE A 177 -9.70 2.03 -20.73
C ILE A 177 -8.98 2.61 -19.52
N LEU A 178 -7.96 3.41 -19.77
CA LEU A 178 -7.26 4.12 -18.72
C LEU A 178 -8.02 5.43 -18.45
N GLY A 179 -8.62 5.56 -17.28
CA GLY A 179 -9.31 6.77 -16.84
C GLY A 179 -8.36 7.97 -16.73
N GLY A 180 -8.89 9.16 -16.93
CA GLY A 180 -8.13 10.41 -17.07
C GLY A 180 -7.50 10.97 -15.79
N GLY A 181 -7.25 10.14 -14.79
CA GLY A 181 -6.63 10.56 -13.53
C GLY A 181 -7.49 10.21 -12.30
N PRO A 182 -7.06 10.59 -11.11
CA PRO A 182 -7.79 10.26 -9.89
C PRO A 182 -9.13 10.97 -9.89
N ASN A 183 -10.22 10.21 -9.94
CA ASN A 183 -11.53 10.72 -9.63
C ASN A 183 -11.57 11.00 -8.12
N ARG A 184 -11.13 12.17 -7.75
CA ARG A 184 -11.22 12.63 -6.37
C ARG A 184 -12.63 13.11 -6.10
N ILE A 185 -13.10 12.93 -4.88
CA ILE A 185 -14.33 13.56 -4.42
C ILE A 185 -14.25 15.07 -4.71
N GLY A 186 -15.23 15.59 -5.49
CA GLY A 186 -15.25 17.00 -5.90
C GLY A 186 -14.59 17.30 -7.26
N GLN A 187 -13.94 16.33 -7.91
CA GLN A 187 -13.63 16.42 -9.33
C GLN A 187 -14.80 15.82 -10.10
N GLY A 188 -15.33 16.61 -11.03
CA GLY A 188 -16.63 16.37 -11.64
C GLY A 188 -16.76 15.05 -12.41
N ILE A 189 -18.00 14.68 -12.63
CA ILE A 189 -18.46 13.53 -13.41
C ILE A 189 -17.93 13.51 -14.85
N GLU A 190 -17.50 14.64 -15.38
CA GLU A 190 -16.97 14.81 -16.71
C GLU A 190 -15.73 13.95 -16.99
N PHE A 191 -14.96 13.60 -15.98
CA PHE A 191 -13.80 12.71 -16.13
C PHE A 191 -14.19 11.27 -16.38
N ASP A 192 -15.32 10.82 -15.82
CA ASP A 192 -15.85 9.48 -16.05
C ASP A 192 -16.70 9.38 -17.31
N TYR A 193 -17.28 10.49 -17.77
CA TYR A 193 -18.19 10.51 -18.90
C TYR A 193 -17.58 9.87 -20.16
N CYS A 194 -16.38 10.30 -20.53
CA CYS A 194 -15.68 9.74 -21.70
C CYS A 194 -15.37 8.24 -21.53
N CYS A 195 -14.94 7.83 -20.35
CA CYS A 195 -14.61 6.43 -20.06
C CYS A 195 -15.84 5.54 -20.11
N VAL A 196 -16.97 6.01 -19.58
CA VAL A 196 -18.24 5.29 -19.59
C VAL A 196 -18.80 5.16 -21.02
N HIS A 197 -18.78 6.25 -21.78
CA HIS A 197 -19.23 6.21 -23.19
C HIS A 197 -18.35 5.34 -24.07
N ALA A 198 -17.02 5.37 -23.87
CA ALA A 198 -16.11 4.45 -24.54
C ALA A 198 -16.42 2.98 -24.18
N ALA A 199 -16.67 2.70 -22.90
CA ALA A 199 -17.03 1.35 -22.46
C ALA A 199 -18.37 0.85 -23.09
N ILE A 200 -19.38 1.72 -23.17
CA ILE A 200 -20.66 1.41 -23.81
C ILE A 200 -20.46 1.10 -25.29
N ALA A 201 -19.78 1.96 -26.03
CA ALA A 201 -19.54 1.78 -27.46
C ALA A 201 -18.74 0.50 -27.75
N LEU A 202 -17.71 0.21 -26.96
CA LEU A 202 -16.93 -1.01 -27.11
C LEU A 202 -17.73 -2.26 -26.78
N LYS A 203 -18.63 -2.19 -25.79
CA LYS A 203 -19.53 -3.28 -25.46
C LYS A 203 -20.51 -3.58 -26.61
N GLU A 204 -21.05 -2.54 -27.26
CA GLU A 204 -21.92 -2.67 -28.43
C GLU A 204 -21.18 -3.32 -29.63
N LEU A 205 -19.87 -3.09 -29.73
CA LEU A 205 -18.97 -3.73 -30.72
C LEU A 205 -18.56 -5.15 -30.34
N GLY A 206 -19.04 -5.71 -29.22
CA GLY A 206 -18.76 -7.07 -28.78
C GLY A 206 -17.49 -7.26 -27.96
N PHE A 207 -16.82 -6.18 -27.57
CA PHE A 207 -15.64 -6.27 -26.69
C PHE A 207 -16.03 -6.34 -25.21
N GLY A 208 -15.20 -7.04 -24.41
CA GLY A 208 -15.18 -6.85 -22.98
C GLY A 208 -14.42 -5.56 -22.64
N THR A 209 -14.84 -4.84 -21.61
CA THR A 209 -14.21 -3.60 -21.20
C THR A 209 -13.70 -3.66 -19.77
N ILE A 210 -12.51 -3.12 -19.54
CA ILE A 210 -11.92 -2.97 -18.22
C ILE A 210 -11.60 -1.48 -18.04
N ILE A 211 -12.24 -0.83 -17.08
CA ILE A 211 -11.95 0.56 -16.74
C ILE A 211 -10.98 0.57 -15.57
N VAL A 212 -9.82 1.17 -15.76
CA VAL A 212 -8.85 1.42 -14.71
C VAL A 212 -9.02 2.85 -14.22
N ASN A 213 -9.34 2.98 -12.95
CA ASN A 213 -9.55 4.25 -12.29
C ASN A 213 -8.65 4.36 -11.06
N CYS A 214 -8.11 5.54 -10.82
CA CYS A 214 -7.15 5.78 -9.72
C CYS A 214 -7.81 6.06 -8.37
N ASN A 215 -9.11 5.99 -8.29
CA ASN A 215 -9.81 6.28 -7.04
C ASN A 215 -10.24 5.01 -6.32
#